data_263e37f264f0a975e28ccaee0c68fbaf
#
_entry.id   263e37f264f0a975e28ccaee0c68fbaf
#
_cell.length_a   1.000
_cell.length_b   1.000
_cell.length_c   1.000
_cell.angle_alpha   90.00
_cell.angle_beta   90.00
_cell.angle_gamma   90.00
#
_symmetry.space_group_name_H-M   'P 1'
#
loop_
_entity.id
_entity.type
_entity.pdbx_description
1 polymer ?
#
loop_
_entity_poly.entity_id
_entity_poly.type
_entity_poly.pdbx_seq_one_letter_code
_entity_poly.pdbx_strand_id
1 'polypeptide(L)'
;MIKKLIRKILGVKDKPARDTSVPVILGAPQHGIDPKLLSSNAIRVTSSLQEAGYQAFVVGGAVRDLLLGVKPKDFDIATNATPEQVKRLFRRAFIIGKRFQIVHVMFGQDLLEVTTFRGPSNDNAPKDEHGRVLRDNTFGSQAEDAERRDFTINAMYYNPANQEVWDYHGGIEDIRAKTLRIIGVPEARYREDPVRMLRVTRFAAKLGFQIEPETGAPIAVMAPLINNVPAARVFDEMLKLLMSGQALACLQQLRKQGLHHGLLPLLDVVLEQPLGVKFVTLALDSTDRRIHAGKTVS
;
A
#
# COMPACT_ATOMS: atom_id res chain seq x y z
N MET A 1 27.03 -9.79 11.41
CA MET A 1 28.46 -9.51 11.22
C MET A 1 28.96 -9.93 9.85
N ILE A 2 28.76 -11.15 9.39
CA ILE A 2 29.25 -11.70 8.11
C ILE A 2 28.77 -10.92 6.87
N LYS A 3 27.49 -10.50 6.79
CA LYS A 3 26.97 -9.68 5.67
C LYS A 3 27.68 -8.33 5.51
N LYS A 4 28.06 -7.68 6.61
CA LYS A 4 28.81 -6.41 6.59
C LYS A 4 30.25 -6.60 6.07
N LEU A 5 30.86 -7.73 6.37
CA LEU A 5 32.19 -8.10 5.91
C LEU A 5 32.20 -8.41 4.41
N ILE A 6 31.24 -9.18 3.93
CA ILE A 6 31.09 -9.52 2.49
C ILE A 6 30.85 -8.26 1.65
N ARG A 7 29.98 -7.34 2.09
CA ARG A 7 29.76 -6.05 1.41
C ARG A 7 31.01 -5.19 1.33
N LYS A 8 31.82 -5.19 2.42
CA LYS A 8 33.09 -4.45 2.46
C LYS A 8 34.14 -5.04 1.49
N ILE A 9 34.16 -6.36 1.33
CA ILE A 9 35.07 -7.07 0.38
C ILE A 9 34.62 -6.81 -1.07
N LEU A 10 33.32 -6.71 -1.34
CA LEU A 10 32.77 -6.45 -2.68
C LEU A 10 32.77 -4.98 -3.07
N GLY A 11 33.33 -4.08 -2.25
CA GLY A 11 33.40 -2.64 -2.56
C GLY A 11 32.04 -1.94 -2.68
N VAL A 12 30.96 -2.56 -2.20
CA VAL A 12 29.63 -1.96 -2.19
C VAL A 12 29.62 -0.85 -1.15
N LYS A 13 29.69 0.39 -1.59
CA LYS A 13 29.49 1.55 -0.71
C LYS A 13 28.07 1.49 -0.17
N ASP A 14 27.91 1.35 1.14
CA ASP A 14 26.62 1.56 1.77
C ASP A 14 26.19 3.00 1.42
N LYS A 15 25.05 3.16 0.74
CA LYS A 15 24.43 4.48 0.64
C LYS A 15 24.22 4.98 2.09
N PRO A 16 24.56 6.25 2.40
CA PRO A 16 24.28 6.79 3.72
C PRO A 16 22.79 6.57 4.02
N ALA A 17 22.49 6.14 5.23
CA ALA A 17 21.11 5.97 5.67
C ALA A 17 20.40 7.30 5.44
N ARG A 18 19.31 7.27 4.66
CA ARG A 18 18.48 8.46 4.41
C ARG A 18 17.85 8.89 5.74
N ASP A 19 17.93 10.17 6.06
CA ASP A 19 17.14 10.72 7.15
C ASP A 19 15.66 10.72 6.73
N THR A 20 14.87 9.85 7.35
CA THR A 20 13.44 9.68 7.06
C THR A 20 12.57 10.61 7.90
N SER A 21 13.15 11.46 8.75
CA SER A 21 12.41 12.48 9.50
C SER A 21 12.07 13.71 8.65
N VAL A 22 12.84 13.94 7.56
CA VAL A 22 12.67 15.07 6.66
C VAL A 22 12.38 14.58 5.24
N PRO A 23 11.29 15.05 4.60
CA PRO A 23 10.96 14.63 3.24
C PRO A 23 11.87 15.30 2.21
N VAL A 24 12.12 14.61 1.11
CA VAL A 24 12.53 15.28 -0.12
C VAL A 24 11.27 15.83 -0.77
N ILE A 25 11.25 17.14 -1.01
CA ILE A 25 10.11 17.83 -1.63
C ILE A 25 10.43 18.08 -3.09
N LEU A 26 9.57 17.62 -3.98
CA LEU A 26 9.69 17.80 -5.43
C LEU A 26 8.52 18.62 -5.94
N GLY A 27 8.84 19.66 -6.71
CA GLY A 27 7.84 20.48 -7.40
C GLY A 27 7.37 19.86 -8.73
N ALA A 28 6.35 20.44 -9.33
CA ALA A 28 5.72 19.97 -10.56
C ALA A 28 6.69 19.64 -11.71
N PRO A 29 7.72 20.44 -12.01
CA PRO A 29 8.68 20.10 -13.08
C PRO A 29 9.49 18.82 -12.82
N GLN A 30 9.65 18.44 -11.55
CA GLN A 30 10.48 17.29 -11.15
C GLN A 30 9.71 15.99 -11.10
N HIS A 31 8.42 16.02 -10.72
CA HIS A 31 7.59 14.82 -10.58
C HIS A 31 6.66 14.58 -11.77
N GLY A 32 6.30 15.61 -12.56
CA GLY A 32 5.55 15.47 -13.80
C GLY A 32 4.10 14.99 -13.65
N ILE A 33 3.49 15.11 -12.45
CA ILE A 33 2.08 14.78 -12.26
C ILE A 33 1.21 15.75 -13.08
N ASP A 34 0.28 15.20 -13.90
CA ASP A 34 -0.72 16.00 -14.59
C ASP A 34 -1.87 16.34 -13.62
N PRO A 35 -2.09 17.65 -13.28
CA PRO A 35 -3.17 18.06 -12.37
C PRO A 35 -4.57 17.67 -12.87
N LYS A 36 -4.75 17.45 -14.17
CA LYS A 36 -6.04 17.02 -14.74
C LYS A 36 -6.47 15.62 -14.31
N LEU A 37 -5.55 14.80 -13.84
CA LEU A 37 -5.84 13.46 -13.32
C LEU A 37 -6.36 13.48 -11.89
N LEU A 38 -6.25 14.61 -11.18
CA LEU A 38 -6.74 14.77 -9.82
C LEU A 38 -8.26 14.82 -9.76
N SER A 39 -8.83 14.22 -8.72
CA SER A 39 -10.24 14.37 -8.40
C SER A 39 -10.52 15.77 -7.88
N SER A 40 -11.53 16.45 -8.45
CA SER A 40 -12.00 17.75 -7.96
C SER A 40 -12.47 17.68 -6.50
N ASN A 41 -13.05 16.52 -6.09
CA ASN A 41 -13.45 16.30 -4.71
C ASN A 41 -12.24 16.15 -3.77
N ALA A 42 -11.16 15.50 -4.24
CA ALA A 42 -9.91 15.41 -3.46
C ALA A 42 -9.26 16.77 -3.27
N ILE A 43 -9.22 17.61 -4.31
CA ILE A 43 -8.74 18.99 -4.22
C ILE A 43 -9.62 19.78 -3.23
N ARG A 44 -10.93 19.66 -3.32
CA ARG A 44 -11.86 20.35 -2.41
C ARG A 44 -11.64 19.97 -0.95
N VAL A 45 -11.47 18.68 -0.66
CA VAL A 45 -11.26 18.22 0.72
C VAL A 45 -9.91 18.71 1.26
N THR A 46 -8.83 18.59 0.48
CA THR A 46 -7.51 19.08 0.91
C THR A 46 -7.53 20.60 1.12
N SER A 47 -8.11 21.38 0.21
CA SER A 47 -8.22 22.85 0.34
C SER A 47 -9.03 23.25 1.57
N SER A 48 -10.21 22.62 1.79
CA SER A 48 -11.04 22.95 2.97
C SER A 48 -10.34 22.66 4.30
N LEU A 49 -9.54 21.57 4.37
CA LEU A 49 -8.74 21.28 5.55
C LEU A 49 -7.61 22.29 5.74
N GLN A 50 -6.93 22.69 4.65
CA GLN A 50 -5.84 23.67 4.69
C GLN A 50 -6.33 25.06 5.05
N GLU A 51 -7.49 25.50 4.51
CA GLU A 51 -8.16 26.75 4.88
C GLU A 51 -8.57 26.80 6.35
N ALA A 52 -8.90 25.64 6.94
CA ALA A 52 -9.17 25.49 8.37
C ALA A 52 -7.89 25.42 9.25
N GLY A 53 -6.69 25.56 8.66
CA GLY A 53 -5.40 25.57 9.36
C GLY A 53 -4.77 24.18 9.56
N TYR A 54 -5.29 23.15 8.92
CA TYR A 54 -4.73 21.79 9.01
C TYR A 54 -3.82 21.48 7.83
N GLN A 55 -2.86 20.61 8.04
CA GLN A 55 -2.14 19.97 6.93
C GLN A 55 -3.07 18.96 6.25
N ALA A 56 -3.04 18.89 4.93
CA ALA A 56 -3.81 17.90 4.18
C ALA A 56 -3.14 17.57 2.85
N PHE A 57 -3.06 16.28 2.53
CA PHE A 57 -2.37 15.75 1.37
C PHE A 57 -3.17 14.59 0.76
N VAL A 58 -3.14 14.47 -0.56
CA VAL A 58 -3.45 13.21 -1.24
C VAL A 58 -2.31 12.23 -0.96
N VAL A 59 -2.62 10.94 -0.69
CA VAL A 59 -1.61 9.98 -0.25
C VAL A 59 -1.74 8.62 -0.91
N GLY A 60 -0.71 7.80 -0.72
CA GLY A 60 -0.79 6.37 -0.98
C GLY A 60 -0.85 6.00 -2.46
N GLY A 61 -1.76 5.08 -2.77
CA GLY A 61 -1.93 4.56 -4.12
C GLY A 61 -2.26 5.60 -5.17
N ALA A 62 -2.98 6.66 -4.79
CA ALA A 62 -3.31 7.75 -5.69
C ALA A 62 -2.05 8.51 -6.15
N VAL A 63 -1.14 8.83 -5.24
CA VAL A 63 0.11 9.54 -5.60
C VAL A 63 0.98 8.68 -6.51
N ARG A 64 1.11 7.39 -6.20
CA ARG A 64 1.82 6.43 -7.06
C ARG A 64 1.21 6.40 -8.46
N ASP A 65 -0.10 6.27 -8.58
CA ASP A 65 -0.78 6.14 -9.88
C ASP A 65 -0.65 7.44 -10.68
N LEU A 66 -0.76 8.62 -10.03
CA LEU A 66 -0.49 9.92 -10.66
C LEU A 66 0.94 10.03 -11.19
N LEU A 67 1.94 9.58 -10.43
CA LEU A 67 3.35 9.55 -10.86
C LEU A 67 3.60 8.60 -12.05
N LEU A 68 2.77 7.56 -12.17
CA LEU A 68 2.79 6.65 -13.32
C LEU A 68 1.96 7.17 -14.52
N GLY A 69 1.37 8.36 -14.42
CA GLY A 69 0.50 8.93 -15.45
C GLY A 69 -0.85 8.22 -15.60
N VAL A 70 -1.27 7.49 -14.57
CA VAL A 70 -2.54 6.75 -14.53
C VAL A 70 -3.54 7.50 -13.65
N LYS A 71 -4.78 7.64 -14.13
CA LYS A 71 -5.86 8.22 -13.32
C LYS A 71 -6.20 7.29 -12.16
N PRO A 72 -6.04 7.73 -10.91
CA PRO A 72 -6.42 6.94 -9.74
C PRO A 72 -7.91 6.62 -9.72
N LYS A 73 -8.26 5.42 -9.24
CA LYS A 73 -9.66 5.04 -9.00
C LYS A 73 -10.20 5.69 -7.73
N ASP A 74 -9.38 5.65 -6.67
CA ASP A 74 -9.73 6.12 -5.34
C ASP A 74 -8.68 7.13 -4.87
N PHE A 75 -9.12 8.12 -4.08
CA PHE A 75 -8.24 9.13 -3.51
C PHE A 75 -8.34 9.10 -1.99
N ASP A 76 -7.22 8.77 -1.34
CA ASP A 76 -7.08 8.83 0.11
C ASP A 76 -6.41 10.15 0.49
N ILE A 77 -6.87 10.74 1.60
CA ILE A 77 -6.34 11.99 2.14
C ILE A 77 -5.80 11.73 3.54
N ALA A 78 -4.61 12.25 3.82
CA ALA A 78 -4.05 12.26 5.17
C ALA A 78 -3.90 13.70 5.67
N THR A 79 -4.17 13.90 6.96
CA THR A 79 -4.20 15.21 7.62
C THR A 79 -3.72 15.11 9.07
N ASN A 80 -3.32 16.25 9.66
CA ASN A 80 -3.12 16.35 11.10
C ASN A 80 -4.41 16.68 11.88
N ALA A 81 -5.54 16.91 11.18
CA ALA A 81 -6.84 17.09 11.84
C ALA A 81 -7.31 15.76 12.44
N THR A 82 -7.92 15.81 13.64
CA THR A 82 -8.55 14.62 14.24
C THR A 82 -9.84 14.24 13.49
N PRO A 83 -10.32 12.99 13.62
CA PRO A 83 -11.56 12.56 12.95
C PRO A 83 -12.76 13.47 13.26
N GLU A 84 -12.86 13.97 14.51
CA GLU A 84 -13.93 14.87 14.92
C GLU A 84 -13.80 16.26 14.30
N GLN A 85 -12.55 16.73 14.10
CA GLN A 85 -12.28 18.00 13.42
C GLN A 85 -12.64 17.89 11.94
N VAL A 86 -12.25 16.82 11.26
CA VAL A 86 -12.64 16.54 9.88
C VAL A 86 -14.17 16.48 9.76
N LYS A 87 -14.84 15.70 10.63
CA LYS A 87 -16.30 15.56 10.61
C LYS A 87 -17.03 16.90 10.75
N ARG A 88 -16.47 17.86 11.52
CA ARG A 88 -17.08 19.21 11.69
C ARG A 88 -17.01 20.06 10.43
N LEU A 89 -15.99 19.86 9.59
CA LEU A 89 -15.80 20.65 8.36
C LEU A 89 -16.71 20.21 7.21
N PHE A 90 -17.15 18.94 7.21
CA PHE A 90 -17.92 18.40 6.09
C PHE A 90 -19.31 17.93 6.52
N ARG A 91 -20.34 18.46 5.85
CA ARG A 91 -21.75 18.15 6.17
C ARG A 91 -22.09 16.66 6.07
N ARG A 92 -21.47 15.94 5.13
CA ARG A 92 -21.70 14.49 4.90
C ARG A 92 -20.42 13.73 5.20
N ALA A 93 -20.01 13.74 6.48
CA ALA A 93 -18.84 13.04 6.95
C ALA A 93 -19.22 12.06 8.07
N PHE A 94 -18.69 10.84 7.98
CA PHE A 94 -18.97 9.74 8.90
C PHE A 94 -17.66 9.17 9.43
N ILE A 95 -17.51 9.06 10.74
CA ILE A 95 -16.37 8.39 11.37
C ILE A 95 -16.65 6.89 11.34
N ILE A 96 -15.78 6.13 10.70
CA ILE A 96 -15.86 4.69 10.52
C ILE A 96 -14.68 4.00 11.21
N GLY A 97 -14.91 2.80 11.70
CA GLY A 97 -13.88 1.98 12.34
C GLY A 97 -13.81 2.16 13.86
N LYS A 98 -13.66 1.03 14.57
CA LYS A 98 -13.50 1.00 16.03
C LYS A 98 -12.04 1.07 16.46
N ARG A 99 -11.19 0.35 15.75
CA ARG A 99 -9.75 0.24 16.07
C ARG A 99 -8.97 1.42 15.47
N PHE A 100 -9.23 1.73 14.22
CA PHE A 100 -8.67 2.86 13.49
C PHE A 100 -9.82 3.69 12.95
N GLN A 101 -9.89 4.93 13.36
CA GLN A 101 -10.92 5.82 12.90
C GLN A 101 -10.50 6.47 11.57
N ILE A 102 -11.37 6.32 10.58
CA ILE A 102 -11.26 6.94 9.26
C ILE A 102 -12.52 7.78 9.06
N VAL A 103 -12.40 8.90 8.41
CA VAL A 103 -13.56 9.72 8.07
C VAL A 103 -13.90 9.53 6.60
N HIS A 104 -15.08 9.03 6.35
CA HIS A 104 -15.67 8.96 5.01
C HIS A 104 -16.36 10.28 4.71
N VAL A 105 -15.84 11.03 3.74
CA VAL A 105 -16.44 12.28 3.24
C VAL A 105 -17.15 12.00 1.91
N MET A 106 -18.46 12.29 1.86
CA MET A 106 -19.32 11.94 0.72
C MET A 106 -19.65 13.15 -0.16
N PHE A 107 -19.43 13.00 -1.46
CA PHE A 107 -19.86 13.95 -2.50
C PHE A 107 -20.75 13.22 -3.51
N GLY A 108 -22.08 13.32 -3.33
CA GLY A 108 -23.03 12.51 -4.11
C GLY A 108 -22.80 11.01 -3.84
N GLN A 109 -22.33 10.29 -4.85
CA GLN A 109 -21.95 8.86 -4.75
C GLN A 109 -20.45 8.67 -4.53
N ASP A 110 -19.63 9.71 -4.70
CA ASP A 110 -18.19 9.63 -4.49
C ASP A 110 -17.88 9.62 -3.00
N LEU A 111 -16.99 8.73 -2.60
CA LEU A 111 -16.48 8.59 -1.25
C LEU A 111 -14.99 8.88 -1.23
N LEU A 112 -14.56 9.78 -0.32
CA LEU A 112 -13.15 9.99 -0.02
C LEU A 112 -12.85 9.56 1.41
N GLU A 113 -11.77 8.80 1.58
CA GLU A 113 -11.27 8.42 2.89
C GLU A 113 -10.29 9.49 3.38
N VAL A 114 -10.57 10.04 4.57
CA VAL A 114 -9.68 11.00 5.24
C VAL A 114 -9.17 10.37 6.52
N THR A 115 -7.85 10.25 6.63
CA THR A 115 -7.15 9.66 7.78
C THR A 115 -6.32 10.70 8.51
N THR A 116 -6.32 10.65 9.84
CA THR A 116 -5.36 11.44 10.64
C THR A 116 -3.98 10.78 10.56
N PHE A 117 -2.90 11.56 10.50
CA PHE A 117 -1.53 11.05 10.57
C PHE A 117 -1.34 10.16 11.79
N ARG A 118 -0.81 8.97 11.58
CA ARG A 118 -0.64 7.96 12.62
C ARG A 118 0.77 8.00 13.17
N GLY A 119 0.87 8.06 14.50
CA GLY A 119 2.12 7.85 15.21
C GLY A 119 2.51 6.38 15.35
N PRO A 120 3.63 6.09 16.03
CA PRO A 120 4.07 4.74 16.34
C PRO A 120 2.98 3.95 17.06
N SER A 121 2.93 2.64 16.83
CA SER A 121 2.02 1.76 17.58
C SER A 121 2.34 1.85 19.07
N ASN A 122 1.34 2.11 19.88
CA ASN A 122 1.53 2.12 21.33
C ASN A 122 1.58 0.67 21.83
N ASP A 123 2.75 0.20 22.26
CA ASP A 123 2.93 -1.15 22.82
C ASP A 123 2.06 -1.40 24.07
N ASN A 124 1.67 -0.32 24.76
CA ASN A 124 0.77 -0.34 25.92
C ASN A 124 -0.72 -0.19 25.54
N ALA A 125 -1.06 -0.18 24.25
CA ALA A 125 -2.45 -0.09 23.84
C ALA A 125 -3.25 -1.30 24.36
N PRO A 126 -4.52 -1.11 24.78
CA PRO A 126 -5.36 -2.20 25.23
C PRO A 126 -5.44 -3.31 24.20
N LYS A 127 -5.09 -4.54 24.61
CA LYS A 127 -5.12 -5.74 23.78
C LYS A 127 -6.27 -6.65 24.25
N ASP A 128 -6.86 -7.38 23.31
CA ASP A 128 -7.78 -8.46 23.65
C ASP A 128 -7.02 -9.70 24.16
N GLU A 129 -7.76 -10.74 24.55
CA GLU A 129 -7.22 -12.02 25.03
C GLU A 129 -6.31 -12.75 24.01
N HIS A 130 -6.36 -12.33 22.74
CA HIS A 130 -5.53 -12.84 21.65
C HIS A 130 -4.38 -11.90 21.29
N GLY A 131 -4.11 -10.87 22.10
CA GLY A 131 -3.04 -9.90 21.87
C GLY A 131 -3.33 -8.85 20.79
N ARG A 132 -4.58 -8.73 20.31
CA ARG A 132 -4.96 -7.73 19.30
C ARG A 132 -5.19 -6.39 19.98
N VAL A 133 -4.58 -5.35 19.45
CA VAL A 133 -4.79 -3.97 19.89
C VAL A 133 -6.24 -3.57 19.64
N LEU A 134 -6.97 -3.19 20.68
CA LEU A 134 -8.38 -2.80 20.61
C LEU A 134 -8.59 -1.36 20.15
N ARG A 135 -7.67 -0.46 20.48
CA ARG A 135 -7.66 0.94 20.01
C ARG A 135 -6.22 1.35 19.73
N ASP A 136 -5.94 1.83 18.53
CA ASP A 136 -4.64 2.35 18.12
C ASP A 136 -4.86 3.66 17.36
N ASN A 137 -5.53 4.60 18.00
CA ASN A 137 -5.70 5.97 17.50
C ASN A 137 -4.56 6.87 18.00
N THR A 138 -3.33 6.38 17.90
CA THR A 138 -2.15 7.19 18.19
C THR A 138 -1.90 8.10 17.00
N PHE A 139 -2.13 9.39 17.20
CA PHE A 139 -1.84 10.40 16.18
C PHE A 139 -0.36 10.79 16.25
N GLY A 140 0.21 11.14 15.10
CA GLY A 140 1.62 11.44 14.98
C GLY A 140 1.91 12.50 13.93
N SER A 141 3.19 12.65 13.65
CA SER A 141 3.69 13.47 12.56
C SER A 141 3.48 12.79 11.20
N GLN A 142 3.58 13.55 10.13
CA GLN A 142 3.53 13.01 8.76
C GLN A 142 4.67 12.02 8.48
N ALA A 143 5.87 12.24 9.06
CA ALA A 143 7.00 11.33 8.93
C ALA A 143 6.71 9.97 9.58
N GLU A 144 6.12 9.96 10.77
CA GLU A 144 5.71 8.74 11.47
C GLU A 144 4.61 7.99 10.72
N ASP A 145 3.65 8.72 10.11
CA ASP A 145 2.63 8.11 9.24
C ASP A 145 3.26 7.47 8.00
N ALA A 146 4.27 8.11 7.40
CA ALA A 146 5.02 7.57 6.27
C ALA A 146 5.78 6.29 6.64
N GLU A 147 6.43 6.24 7.80
CA GLU A 147 7.21 5.10 8.27
C GLU A 147 6.34 3.85 8.50
N ARG A 148 5.09 4.02 8.91
CA ARG A 148 4.15 2.92 9.14
C ARG A 148 3.58 2.29 7.88
N ARG A 149 3.67 2.96 6.74
CA ARG A 149 3.17 2.44 5.46
C ARG A 149 3.94 1.21 5.02
N ASP A 150 3.38 0.48 4.07
CA ASP A 150 3.97 -0.79 3.63
C ASP A 150 5.15 -0.61 2.68
N PHE A 151 4.96 0.13 1.59
CA PHE A 151 5.94 0.27 0.52
C PHE A 151 6.30 1.73 0.27
N THR A 152 7.56 1.97 -0.12
CA THR A 152 8.07 3.29 -0.46
C THR A 152 7.19 4.00 -1.48
N ILE A 153 6.75 3.27 -2.52
CA ILE A 153 5.90 3.78 -3.59
C ILE A 153 4.47 4.16 -3.14
N ASN A 154 4.05 3.75 -1.94
CA ASN A 154 2.75 4.09 -1.35
C ASN A 154 2.89 5.04 -0.15
N ALA A 155 4.09 5.57 0.12
CA ALA A 155 4.38 6.42 1.28
C ALA A 155 4.73 7.86 0.88
N MET A 156 4.15 8.32 -0.20
CA MET A 156 4.31 9.68 -0.70
C MET A 156 3.04 10.49 -0.47
N TYR A 157 3.22 11.80 -0.31
CA TYR A 157 2.19 12.77 -0.02
C TYR A 157 2.21 13.86 -1.09
N TYR A 158 1.07 14.11 -1.72
CA TYR A 158 0.93 15.15 -2.73
C TYR A 158 0.06 16.29 -2.19
N ASN A 159 0.60 17.51 -2.24
CA ASN A 159 -0.14 18.72 -1.91
C ASN A 159 -0.69 19.37 -3.19
N PRO A 160 -2.02 19.34 -3.44
CA PRO A 160 -2.59 19.93 -4.65
C PRO A 160 -2.43 21.46 -4.73
N ALA A 161 -2.35 22.16 -3.59
CA ALA A 161 -2.32 23.61 -3.56
C ALA A 161 -1.02 24.20 -4.15
N ASN A 162 0.11 23.59 -3.86
CA ASN A 162 1.43 24.02 -4.36
C ASN A 162 2.06 23.04 -5.34
N GLN A 163 1.35 21.94 -5.65
CA GLN A 163 1.80 20.89 -6.56
C GLN A 163 3.15 20.28 -6.14
N GLU A 164 3.31 19.96 -4.86
CA GLU A 164 4.49 19.34 -4.31
C GLU A 164 4.25 17.87 -3.95
N VAL A 165 5.24 17.01 -4.23
CA VAL A 165 5.31 15.65 -3.70
C VAL A 165 6.34 15.61 -2.58
N TRP A 166 5.91 15.11 -1.42
CA TRP A 166 6.75 14.91 -0.24
C TRP A 166 7.07 13.42 -0.10
N ASP A 167 8.35 13.07 -0.19
CA ASP A 167 8.85 11.70 -0.23
C ASP A 167 9.87 11.45 0.88
N TYR A 168 9.46 10.70 1.91
CA TYR A 168 10.30 10.36 3.06
C TYR A 168 11.21 9.15 2.79
N HIS A 169 10.80 8.21 1.92
CA HIS A 169 11.43 6.89 1.80
C HIS A 169 12.00 6.57 0.42
N GLY A 170 12.05 7.53 -0.51
CA GLY A 170 12.59 7.31 -1.86
C GLY A 170 11.63 6.62 -2.81
N GLY A 171 10.32 6.79 -2.59
CA GLY A 171 9.27 6.20 -3.42
C GLY A 171 9.32 6.65 -4.87
N ILE A 172 9.69 7.92 -5.14
CA ILE A 172 9.86 8.43 -6.52
C ILE A 172 11.00 7.72 -7.25
N GLU A 173 12.14 7.51 -6.57
CA GLU A 173 13.27 6.78 -7.14
C GLU A 173 12.87 5.32 -7.45
N ASP A 174 12.16 4.68 -6.52
CA ASP A 174 11.69 3.31 -6.69
C ASP A 174 10.63 3.18 -7.80
N ILE A 175 9.74 4.17 -8.00
CA ILE A 175 8.82 4.22 -9.15
C ILE A 175 9.61 4.30 -10.46
N ARG A 176 10.58 5.21 -10.55
CA ARG A 176 11.41 5.37 -11.75
C ARG A 176 12.21 4.11 -12.09
N ALA A 177 12.72 3.44 -11.05
CA ALA A 177 13.45 2.18 -11.16
C ALA A 177 12.52 0.95 -11.33
N LYS A 178 11.20 1.12 -11.30
CA LYS A 178 10.20 0.04 -11.27
C LYS A 178 10.51 -1.01 -10.20
N THR A 179 10.85 -0.55 -9.01
CA THR A 179 11.25 -1.37 -7.87
C THR A 179 10.18 -1.33 -6.78
N LEU A 180 9.82 -2.48 -6.25
CA LEU A 180 8.93 -2.60 -5.10
C LEU A 180 9.75 -2.88 -3.84
N ARG A 181 9.78 -1.92 -2.93
CA ARG A 181 10.54 -1.96 -1.69
C ARG A 181 9.63 -1.77 -0.49
N ILE A 182 9.76 -2.65 0.52
CA ILE A 182 9.10 -2.48 1.81
C ILE A 182 9.83 -1.44 2.66
N ILE A 183 9.09 -0.66 3.44
CA ILE A 183 9.66 0.32 4.36
C ILE A 183 10.11 -0.40 5.64
N GLY A 184 11.32 -0.11 6.11
CA GLY A 184 11.90 -0.72 7.30
C GLY A 184 12.55 -2.08 7.04
N VAL A 185 12.75 -2.86 8.09
CA VAL A 185 13.38 -4.19 8.02
C VAL A 185 12.36 -5.23 7.59
N PRO A 186 12.51 -5.89 6.42
CA PRO A 186 11.50 -6.77 5.85
C PRO A 186 11.02 -7.87 6.80
N GLU A 187 11.94 -8.55 7.51
CA GLU A 187 11.59 -9.61 8.44
C GLU A 187 10.72 -9.11 9.61
N ALA A 188 10.99 -7.92 10.13
CA ALA A 188 10.20 -7.30 11.19
C ALA A 188 8.80 -6.95 10.67
N ARG A 189 8.74 -6.36 9.48
CA ARG A 189 7.48 -5.94 8.84
C ARG A 189 6.57 -7.12 8.48
N TYR A 190 7.15 -8.27 8.10
CA TYR A 190 6.38 -9.49 7.81
C TYR A 190 5.91 -10.19 9.09
N ARG A 191 6.66 -10.12 10.21
CA ARG A 191 6.18 -10.61 11.51
C ARG A 191 5.05 -9.73 12.05
N GLU A 192 5.14 -8.42 11.88
CA GLU A 192 4.10 -7.47 12.28
C GLU A 192 2.77 -7.72 11.52
N ASP A 193 2.85 -7.92 10.21
CA ASP A 193 1.70 -8.21 9.33
C ASP A 193 2.09 -9.11 8.16
N PRO A 194 1.88 -10.43 8.27
CA PRO A 194 2.26 -11.38 7.21
C PRO A 194 1.52 -11.16 5.89
N VAL A 195 0.35 -10.51 5.89
CA VAL A 195 -0.39 -10.15 4.66
C VAL A 195 0.46 -9.27 3.74
N ARG A 196 1.44 -8.55 4.28
CA ARG A 196 2.37 -7.76 3.45
C ARG A 196 3.11 -8.60 2.41
N MET A 197 3.39 -9.88 2.68
CA MET A 197 4.00 -10.79 1.69
C MET A 197 3.08 -11.00 0.47
N LEU A 198 1.77 -11.17 0.69
CA LEU A 198 0.78 -11.25 -0.40
C LEU A 198 0.67 -9.92 -1.16
N ARG A 199 0.74 -8.80 -0.44
CA ARG A 199 0.74 -7.47 -1.04
C ARG A 199 1.98 -7.22 -1.91
N VAL A 200 3.17 -7.69 -1.48
CA VAL A 200 4.40 -7.65 -2.30
C VAL A 200 4.17 -8.33 -3.64
N THR A 201 3.67 -9.56 -3.64
CA THR A 201 3.45 -10.32 -4.87
C THR A 201 2.40 -9.66 -5.77
N ARG A 202 1.31 -9.19 -5.18
CA ARG A 202 0.25 -8.50 -5.91
C ARG A 202 0.72 -7.19 -6.54
N PHE A 203 1.41 -6.33 -5.79
CA PHE A 203 1.88 -5.05 -6.33
C PHE A 203 2.98 -5.24 -7.38
N ALA A 204 3.92 -6.17 -7.16
CA ALA A 204 4.94 -6.50 -8.14
C ALA A 204 4.32 -6.92 -9.48
N ALA A 205 3.34 -7.84 -9.45
CA ALA A 205 2.63 -8.29 -10.64
C ALA A 205 1.77 -7.20 -11.27
N LYS A 206 0.92 -6.53 -10.44
CA LYS A 206 -0.01 -5.49 -10.94
C LYS A 206 0.70 -4.31 -11.61
N LEU A 207 1.84 -3.88 -11.06
CA LEU A 207 2.59 -2.73 -11.54
C LEU A 207 3.69 -3.11 -12.54
N GLY A 208 3.99 -4.39 -12.71
CA GLY A 208 5.14 -4.86 -13.49
C GLY A 208 6.48 -4.45 -12.87
N PHE A 209 6.54 -4.33 -11.53
CA PHE A 209 7.72 -3.92 -10.79
C PHE A 209 8.52 -5.13 -10.31
N GLN A 210 9.83 -4.96 -10.22
CA GLN A 210 10.71 -5.96 -9.63
C GLN A 210 10.69 -5.83 -8.10
N ILE A 211 10.60 -6.96 -7.41
CA ILE A 211 10.74 -6.98 -5.95
C ILE A 211 12.21 -6.73 -5.62
N GLU A 212 12.45 -5.74 -4.78
CA GLU A 212 13.79 -5.45 -4.28
C GLU A 212 14.35 -6.68 -3.54
N PRO A 213 15.65 -7.03 -3.76
CA PRO A 213 16.20 -8.29 -3.25
C PRO A 213 16.06 -8.49 -1.73
N GLU A 214 16.27 -7.45 -0.93
CA GLU A 214 16.13 -7.53 0.53
C GLU A 214 14.66 -7.69 0.95
N THR A 215 13.73 -7.06 0.23
CA THR A 215 12.28 -7.23 0.40
C THR A 215 11.85 -8.66 0.07
N GLY A 216 12.38 -9.26 -1.00
CA GLY A 216 11.99 -10.59 -1.47
C GLY A 216 12.62 -11.74 -0.70
N ALA A 217 13.87 -11.60 -0.26
CA ALA A 217 14.66 -12.68 0.31
C ALA A 217 14.00 -13.45 1.48
N PRO A 218 13.33 -12.78 2.46
CA PRO A 218 12.75 -13.50 3.59
C PRO A 218 11.39 -14.14 3.30
N ILE A 219 10.73 -13.84 2.17
CA ILE A 219 9.33 -14.23 1.92
C ILE A 219 9.13 -15.74 1.99
N ALA A 220 9.93 -16.52 1.26
CA ALA A 220 9.76 -17.97 1.22
C ALA A 220 9.92 -18.64 2.60
N VAL A 221 10.87 -18.15 3.40
CA VAL A 221 11.12 -18.66 4.76
C VAL A 221 9.99 -18.27 5.71
N MET A 222 9.39 -17.09 5.50
CA MET A 222 8.37 -16.54 6.39
C MET A 222 6.94 -16.84 5.93
N ALA A 223 6.76 -17.46 4.77
CA ALA A 223 5.44 -17.83 4.21
C ALA A 223 4.52 -18.55 5.22
N PRO A 224 4.99 -19.46 6.09
CA PRO A 224 4.15 -20.11 7.10
C PRO A 224 3.44 -19.13 8.07
N LEU A 225 3.95 -17.92 8.25
CA LEU A 225 3.30 -16.92 9.11
C LEU A 225 1.92 -16.51 8.59
N ILE A 226 1.62 -16.71 7.31
CA ILE A 226 0.30 -16.41 6.75
C ILE A 226 -0.81 -17.23 7.42
N ASN A 227 -0.49 -18.44 7.88
CA ASN A 227 -1.44 -19.30 8.59
C ASN A 227 -1.96 -18.69 9.91
N ASN A 228 -1.23 -17.72 10.46
CA ASN A 228 -1.63 -17.01 11.68
C ASN A 228 -2.51 -15.78 11.39
N VAL A 229 -2.76 -15.47 10.12
CA VAL A 229 -3.61 -14.34 9.73
C VAL A 229 -5.07 -14.79 9.71
N PRO A 230 -6.02 -13.95 10.22
CA PRO A 230 -7.44 -14.24 10.09
C PRO A 230 -7.85 -14.52 8.64
N ALA A 231 -8.58 -15.62 8.42
CA ALA A 231 -8.95 -16.09 7.08
C ALA A 231 -9.65 -15.01 6.23
N ALA A 232 -10.49 -14.15 6.84
CA ALA A 232 -11.14 -13.05 6.16
C ALA A 232 -10.14 -12.05 5.53
N ARG A 233 -9.03 -11.73 6.23
CA ARG A 233 -8.00 -10.83 5.69
C ARG A 233 -7.23 -11.45 4.54
N VAL A 234 -6.92 -12.74 4.64
CA VAL A 234 -6.26 -13.49 3.56
C VAL A 234 -7.18 -13.54 2.35
N PHE A 235 -8.46 -13.85 2.56
CA PHE A 235 -9.48 -13.89 1.51
C PHE A 235 -9.63 -12.54 0.79
N ASP A 236 -9.73 -11.44 1.55
CA ASP A 236 -9.81 -10.09 0.98
C ASP A 236 -8.60 -9.75 0.09
N GLU A 237 -7.40 -10.12 0.53
CA GLU A 237 -6.20 -9.86 -0.27
C GLU A 237 -6.12 -10.76 -1.50
N MET A 238 -6.58 -12.02 -1.38
CA MET A 238 -6.71 -12.93 -2.52
C MET A 238 -7.72 -12.44 -3.54
N LEU A 239 -8.88 -11.92 -3.13
CA LEU A 239 -9.84 -11.29 -4.03
C LEU A 239 -9.22 -10.10 -4.77
N LYS A 240 -8.53 -9.20 -4.06
CA LYS A 240 -7.83 -8.06 -4.67
C LYS A 240 -6.78 -8.51 -5.69
N LEU A 241 -6.13 -9.64 -5.46
CA LEU A 241 -5.15 -10.23 -6.35
C LEU A 241 -5.82 -10.79 -7.61
N LEU A 242 -6.86 -11.62 -7.45
CA LEU A 242 -7.58 -12.24 -8.56
C LEU A 242 -8.38 -11.22 -9.41
N MET A 243 -8.82 -10.12 -8.78
CA MET A 243 -9.59 -9.05 -9.44
C MET A 243 -8.71 -7.86 -9.85
N SER A 244 -7.40 -8.03 -9.87
CA SER A 244 -6.45 -6.95 -10.20
C SER A 244 -6.39 -6.57 -11.67
N GLY A 245 -6.90 -7.43 -12.58
CA GLY A 245 -6.64 -7.38 -14.01
C GLY A 245 -5.27 -7.93 -14.41
N GLN A 246 -4.55 -8.55 -13.44
CA GLN A 246 -3.25 -9.19 -13.61
C GLN A 246 -3.21 -10.50 -12.81
N ALA A 247 -4.34 -11.20 -12.73
CA ALA A 247 -4.51 -12.39 -11.87
C ALA A 247 -3.52 -13.50 -12.21
N LEU A 248 -3.29 -13.75 -13.49
CA LEU A 248 -2.33 -14.75 -13.96
C LEU A 248 -0.90 -14.40 -13.51
N ALA A 249 -0.47 -13.15 -13.71
CA ALA A 249 0.84 -12.68 -13.28
C ALA A 249 1.00 -12.72 -11.76
N CYS A 250 -0.08 -12.38 -11.02
CA CYS A 250 -0.11 -12.47 -9.56
C CYS A 250 0.05 -13.91 -9.08
N LEU A 251 -0.63 -14.88 -9.70
CA LEU A 251 -0.48 -16.31 -9.35
C LEU A 251 0.95 -16.80 -9.62
N GLN A 252 1.54 -16.41 -10.75
CA GLN A 252 2.93 -16.74 -11.08
C GLN A 252 3.90 -16.19 -10.04
N GLN A 253 3.69 -14.95 -9.58
CA GLN A 253 4.50 -14.34 -8.52
C GLN A 253 4.31 -15.06 -7.17
N LEU A 254 3.08 -15.43 -6.79
CA LEU A 254 2.84 -16.23 -5.58
C LEU A 254 3.62 -17.54 -5.61
N ARG A 255 3.59 -18.26 -6.75
CA ARG A 255 4.34 -19.50 -6.92
C ARG A 255 5.85 -19.30 -6.84
N LYS A 256 6.36 -18.26 -7.51
CA LYS A 256 7.80 -17.92 -7.48
C LYS A 256 8.30 -17.61 -6.07
N GLN A 257 7.45 -17.02 -5.22
CA GLN A 257 7.77 -16.67 -3.84
C GLN A 257 7.44 -17.77 -2.82
N GLY A 258 6.90 -18.92 -3.25
CA GLY A 258 6.52 -20.02 -2.36
C GLY A 258 5.29 -19.71 -1.49
N LEU A 259 4.47 -18.73 -1.87
CA LEU A 259 3.31 -18.28 -1.10
C LEU A 259 1.99 -18.94 -1.51
N HIS A 260 1.98 -19.82 -2.51
CA HIS A 260 0.75 -20.38 -3.09
C HIS A 260 0.14 -21.51 -2.25
N HIS A 261 0.97 -22.25 -1.49
CA HIS A 261 0.50 -23.40 -0.75
C HIS A 261 -0.52 -23.06 0.34
N GLY A 262 -1.65 -23.72 0.29
CA GLY A 262 -2.72 -23.59 1.28
C GLY A 262 -3.55 -22.31 1.23
N LEU A 263 -3.20 -21.34 0.37
CA LEU A 263 -3.98 -20.11 0.21
C LEU A 263 -5.29 -20.35 -0.55
N LEU A 264 -5.23 -21.19 -1.58
CA LEU A 264 -6.36 -21.61 -2.40
C LEU A 264 -6.29 -23.14 -2.59
N PRO A 265 -6.69 -23.96 -1.60
CA PRO A 265 -6.47 -25.41 -1.63
C PRO A 265 -7.06 -26.10 -2.87
N LEU A 266 -8.23 -25.64 -3.35
CA LEU A 266 -8.81 -26.18 -4.58
C LEU A 266 -7.95 -25.88 -5.81
N LEU A 267 -7.33 -24.69 -5.85
CA LEU A 267 -6.44 -24.30 -6.93
C LEU A 267 -5.16 -25.15 -6.92
N ASP A 268 -4.61 -25.44 -5.75
CA ASP A 268 -3.44 -26.31 -5.61
C ASP A 268 -3.76 -27.70 -6.19
N VAL A 269 -4.88 -28.30 -5.81
CA VAL A 269 -5.34 -29.62 -6.35
C VAL A 269 -5.53 -29.58 -7.87
N VAL A 270 -6.13 -28.52 -8.39
CA VAL A 270 -6.35 -28.37 -9.86
C VAL A 270 -5.01 -28.23 -10.58
N LEU A 271 -4.08 -27.47 -10.04
CA LEU A 271 -2.76 -27.26 -10.67
C LEU A 271 -1.90 -28.52 -10.74
N GLU A 272 -2.17 -29.53 -9.91
CA GLU A 272 -1.50 -30.85 -9.94
C GLU A 272 -2.06 -31.77 -11.03
N GLN A 273 -3.24 -31.46 -11.59
CA GLN A 273 -3.83 -32.27 -12.66
C GLN A 273 -3.14 -32.03 -14.01
N PRO A 274 -3.11 -33.01 -14.93
CA PRO A 274 -2.41 -32.90 -16.21
C PRO A 274 -2.82 -31.70 -17.09
N LEU A 275 -4.11 -31.30 -17.05
CA LEU A 275 -4.64 -30.14 -17.74
C LEU A 275 -4.90 -28.94 -16.84
N GLY A 276 -4.62 -29.07 -15.55
CA GLY A 276 -4.96 -28.07 -14.55
C GLY A 276 -4.29 -26.73 -14.77
N VAL A 277 -3.00 -26.71 -15.07
CA VAL A 277 -2.27 -25.48 -15.39
C VAL A 277 -2.88 -24.76 -16.58
N LYS A 278 -3.24 -25.49 -17.66
CA LYS A 278 -3.88 -24.92 -18.85
C LYS A 278 -5.24 -24.33 -18.53
N PHE A 279 -6.06 -25.06 -17.76
CA PHE A 279 -7.38 -24.60 -17.32
C PHE A 279 -7.31 -23.32 -16.50
N VAL A 280 -6.45 -23.32 -15.46
CA VAL A 280 -6.27 -22.16 -14.58
C VAL A 280 -5.75 -20.95 -15.37
N THR A 281 -4.78 -21.15 -16.25
CA THR A 281 -4.25 -20.08 -17.10
C THR A 281 -5.34 -19.45 -17.97
N LEU A 282 -6.15 -20.27 -18.64
CA LEU A 282 -7.26 -19.77 -19.48
C LEU A 282 -8.34 -19.05 -18.66
N ALA A 283 -8.68 -19.56 -17.47
CA ALA A 283 -9.67 -18.95 -16.59
C ALA A 283 -9.19 -17.57 -16.09
N LEU A 284 -7.94 -17.47 -15.62
CA LEU A 284 -7.38 -16.21 -15.12
C LEU A 284 -7.17 -15.20 -16.25
N ASP A 285 -6.69 -15.63 -17.42
CA ASP A 285 -6.56 -14.76 -18.59
C ASP A 285 -7.94 -14.23 -19.05
N SER A 286 -8.98 -15.06 -19.00
CA SER A 286 -10.35 -14.63 -19.28
C SER A 286 -10.83 -13.60 -18.26
N THR A 287 -10.52 -13.80 -16.97
CA THR A 287 -10.83 -12.85 -15.89
C THR A 287 -10.14 -11.51 -16.14
N ASP A 288 -8.84 -11.52 -16.42
CA ASP A 288 -8.06 -10.30 -16.67
C ASP A 288 -8.59 -9.53 -17.89
N ARG A 289 -8.90 -10.22 -18.99
CA ARG A 289 -9.52 -9.60 -20.18
C ARG A 289 -10.89 -8.96 -19.86
N ARG A 290 -11.72 -9.61 -19.05
CA ARG A 290 -13.02 -9.05 -18.65
C ARG A 290 -12.86 -7.80 -17.80
N ILE A 291 -11.92 -7.79 -16.86
CA ILE A 291 -11.63 -6.63 -16.00
C ILE A 291 -11.13 -5.46 -16.84
N HIS A 292 -10.20 -5.69 -17.78
CA HIS A 292 -9.71 -4.64 -18.68
C HIS A 292 -10.80 -4.08 -19.58
N ALA A 293 -11.78 -4.90 -19.95
CA ALA A 293 -12.95 -4.49 -20.74
C ALA A 293 -14.05 -3.82 -19.89
N GLY A 294 -13.83 -3.60 -18.58
CA GLY A 294 -14.82 -3.03 -17.66
C GLY A 294 -16.04 -3.93 -17.40
N LYS A 295 -15.92 -5.24 -17.68
CA LYS A 295 -17.00 -6.21 -17.49
C LYS A 295 -16.95 -6.81 -16.08
N THR A 296 -18.12 -7.15 -15.56
CA THR A 296 -18.23 -7.85 -14.28
C THR A 296 -17.63 -9.26 -14.37
N VAL A 297 -16.99 -9.69 -13.31
CA VAL A 297 -16.49 -11.05 -13.11
C VAL A 297 -17.30 -11.66 -11.98
N SER A 298 -17.87 -12.82 -12.23
CA SER A 298 -18.64 -13.63 -11.25
C SER A 298 -17.81 -14.82 -10.83
#